data_6afdddc0c8805825ec971ffb28ac56a1
#
_entry.id   6afdddc0c8805825ec971ffb28ac56a1
#
_cell.length_a   1.000
_cell.length_b   1.000
_cell.length_c   1.000
_cell.angle_alpha   90.00
_cell.angle_beta   90.00
_cell.angle_gamma   90.00
#
_symmetry.space_group_name_H-M   'P 1'
#
loop_
_entity.id
_entity.type
_entity.pdbx_description
1 polymer ?
#
loop_
_entity_poly.entity_id
_entity_poly.type
_entity_poly.pdbx_seq_one_letter_code
_entity_poly.pdbx_strand_id
1 'polypeptide(L)'
;ESEEVKGVEIRLCEKIKQKAKEGRRTGVGITAEGDMLAALGLRYGSEEAIDFAVDIQKTLAVEAYRASVHLAKDRGSFKIYDTSREENNTFIKRLREADPDMYAEMVKYGRRNIACLTIAPTGTTSLMTQTTSGIEPVFLPVYKRRRKVNPNDQNVHIDFVDESGDSYEEFIVFHHKFADWMKANGYDTTKCYTDEEIDELVAQSPYYKATSNDIDWVAKVRMQGQVQKWVDHSISVTVNLPSDVTEELVGNLD
;
A
#
# COMPACT_ATOMS: atom_id res chain seq x y z
N GLU A 1 -10.82 -23.51 28.82
CA GLU A 1 -11.91 -22.53 28.67
C GLU A 1 -13.22 -23.12 29.21
N SER A 2 -14.03 -22.29 29.89
CA SER A 2 -15.34 -22.75 30.41
C SER A 2 -16.33 -22.97 29.25
N GLU A 3 -17.30 -23.85 29.45
CA GLU A 3 -18.37 -24.10 28.47
C GLU A 3 -19.20 -22.83 28.16
N GLU A 4 -19.28 -21.91 29.11
CA GLU A 4 -19.94 -20.62 28.94
C GLU A 4 -19.18 -19.74 27.92
N VAL A 5 -17.84 -19.64 28.03
CA VAL A 5 -16.99 -18.90 27.11
C VAL A 5 -17.11 -19.47 25.70
N LYS A 6 -16.99 -20.79 25.54
CA LYS A 6 -17.19 -21.48 24.26
C LYS A 6 -18.55 -21.17 23.64
N GLY A 7 -19.62 -21.18 24.47
CA GLY A 7 -20.95 -20.85 23.99
C GLY A 7 -21.09 -19.40 23.50
N VAL A 8 -20.40 -18.44 24.11
CA VAL A 8 -20.36 -17.04 23.64
C VAL A 8 -19.62 -16.93 22.32
N GLU A 9 -18.45 -17.57 22.19
CA GLU A 9 -17.63 -17.56 20.98
C GLU A 9 -18.37 -18.18 19.79
N ILE A 10 -19.03 -19.33 19.98
CA ILE A 10 -19.82 -19.96 18.93
C ILE A 10 -20.92 -19.02 18.42
N ARG A 11 -21.71 -18.42 19.32
CA ARG A 11 -22.76 -17.46 18.94
C ARG A 11 -22.20 -16.25 18.21
N LEU A 12 -21.03 -15.74 18.61
CA LEU A 12 -20.35 -14.64 17.92
C LEU A 12 -19.93 -15.05 16.50
N CYS A 13 -19.27 -16.20 16.37
CA CYS A 13 -18.85 -16.74 15.06
C CYS A 13 -20.04 -16.97 14.12
N GLU A 14 -21.16 -17.48 14.63
CA GLU A 14 -22.39 -17.65 13.83
C GLU A 14 -22.93 -16.31 13.33
N LYS A 15 -22.97 -15.27 14.17
CA LYS A 15 -23.38 -13.92 13.77
C LYS A 15 -22.44 -13.34 12.71
N ILE A 16 -21.13 -13.47 12.88
CA ILE A 16 -20.12 -13.01 11.90
C ILE A 16 -20.33 -13.75 10.58
N LYS A 17 -20.48 -15.07 10.60
CA LYS A 17 -20.75 -15.90 9.41
C LYS A 17 -22.02 -15.45 8.69
N GLN A 18 -23.09 -15.18 9.44
CA GLN A 18 -24.33 -14.69 8.85
C GLN A 18 -24.14 -13.33 8.16
N LYS A 19 -23.51 -12.36 8.84
CA LYS A 19 -23.25 -11.03 8.28
C LYS A 19 -22.33 -11.08 7.07
N ALA A 20 -21.31 -11.92 7.09
CA ALA A 20 -20.43 -12.15 5.95
C ALA A 20 -21.20 -12.69 4.73
N LYS A 21 -22.14 -13.62 4.94
CA LYS A 21 -23.01 -14.15 3.87
C LYS A 21 -24.03 -13.15 3.34
N GLU A 22 -24.52 -12.26 4.18
CA GLU A 22 -25.50 -11.23 3.80
C GLU A 22 -24.88 -10.14 2.93
N GLY A 23 -23.66 -9.67 3.29
CA GLY A 23 -22.98 -8.57 2.60
C GLY A 23 -22.00 -9.02 1.52
N ARG A 24 -21.35 -10.20 1.69
CA ARG A 24 -20.32 -10.71 0.77
C ARG A 24 -19.23 -9.69 0.49
N ARG A 25 -18.75 -9.03 1.54
CA ARG A 25 -17.71 -8.02 1.48
C ARG A 25 -16.40 -8.62 1.00
N THR A 26 -15.73 -7.95 0.07
CA THR A 26 -14.38 -8.30 -0.41
C THR A 26 -13.45 -7.09 -0.25
N GLY A 27 -12.16 -7.29 -0.46
CA GLY A 27 -11.15 -6.24 -0.41
C GLY A 27 -10.15 -6.47 -1.53
N VAL A 28 -10.40 -5.87 -2.70
CA VAL A 28 -9.44 -5.79 -3.79
C VAL A 28 -8.62 -4.51 -3.59
N GLY A 29 -7.32 -4.62 -3.67
CA GLY A 29 -6.41 -3.48 -3.51
C GLY A 29 -5.13 -3.70 -4.28
N ILE A 30 -4.21 -2.76 -4.14
CA ILE A 30 -2.90 -2.78 -4.81
C ILE A 30 -1.77 -2.81 -3.80
N THR A 31 -0.61 -3.24 -4.25
CA THR A 31 0.68 -3.10 -3.58
C THR A 31 1.71 -2.67 -4.60
N ALA A 32 2.88 -2.22 -4.15
CA ALA A 32 3.97 -1.78 -5.02
C ALA A 32 3.72 -0.47 -5.80
N GLU A 33 2.83 0.41 -5.34
CA GLU A 33 2.57 1.66 -6.05
C GLU A 33 3.81 2.55 -6.12
N GLY A 34 4.59 2.64 -5.03
CA GLY A 34 5.83 3.40 -5.02
C GLY A 34 6.84 2.92 -6.08
N ASP A 35 7.01 1.61 -6.21
CA ASP A 35 7.88 1.02 -7.22
C ASP A 35 7.30 1.12 -8.64
N MET A 36 5.99 1.03 -8.79
CA MET A 36 5.33 1.25 -10.07
C MET A 36 5.57 2.67 -10.59
N LEU A 37 5.38 3.67 -9.75
CA LEU A 37 5.64 5.07 -10.10
C LEU A 37 7.11 5.28 -10.46
N ALA A 38 8.04 4.73 -9.67
CA ALA A 38 9.47 4.79 -9.96
C ALA A 38 9.81 4.12 -11.30
N ALA A 39 9.25 2.95 -11.61
CA ALA A 39 9.48 2.24 -12.86
C ALA A 39 8.97 3.03 -14.09
N LEU A 40 7.94 3.84 -13.91
CA LEU A 40 7.38 4.72 -14.94
C LEU A 40 8.10 6.09 -15.03
N GLY A 41 9.10 6.33 -14.19
CA GLY A 41 9.80 7.61 -14.11
C GLY A 41 8.98 8.73 -13.45
N LEU A 42 7.90 8.38 -12.75
CA LEU A 42 7.06 9.31 -12.01
C LEU A 42 7.56 9.44 -10.58
N ARG A 43 7.94 10.66 -10.18
CA ARG A 43 8.39 10.90 -8.81
C ARG A 43 7.20 10.86 -7.85
N TYR A 44 7.24 9.94 -6.89
CA TYR A 44 6.20 9.86 -5.84
C TYR A 44 5.98 11.23 -5.16
N GLY A 45 4.72 11.62 -5.00
CA GLY A 45 4.34 12.92 -4.43
C GLY A 45 4.28 14.09 -5.42
N SER A 46 4.68 13.92 -6.68
CA SER A 46 4.43 14.91 -7.72
C SER A 46 2.96 14.90 -8.17
N GLU A 47 2.46 16.02 -8.70
CA GLU A 47 1.09 16.12 -9.23
C GLU A 47 0.81 15.04 -10.27
N GLU A 48 1.76 14.83 -11.19
CA GLU A 48 1.65 13.82 -12.24
C GLU A 48 1.55 12.39 -11.68
N ALA A 49 2.34 12.08 -10.64
CA ALA A 49 2.27 10.80 -9.94
C ALA A 49 0.94 10.62 -9.21
N ILE A 50 0.43 11.67 -8.56
CA ILE A 50 -0.87 11.65 -7.90
C ILE A 50 -1.99 11.40 -8.89
N ASP A 51 -2.03 12.13 -10.00
CA ASP A 51 -3.05 11.96 -11.03
C ASP A 51 -3.01 10.56 -11.63
N PHE A 52 -1.82 10.02 -11.91
CA PHE A 52 -1.66 8.66 -12.41
C PHE A 52 -2.15 7.61 -11.41
N ALA A 53 -1.79 7.73 -10.13
CA ALA A 53 -2.25 6.83 -9.06
C ALA A 53 -3.78 6.84 -8.93
N VAL A 54 -4.40 8.02 -9.04
CA VAL A 54 -5.86 8.19 -9.03
C VAL A 54 -6.50 7.50 -10.22
N ASP A 55 -5.94 7.62 -11.42
CA ASP A 55 -6.47 6.99 -12.63
C ASP A 55 -6.40 5.44 -12.56
N ILE A 56 -5.30 4.91 -12.02
CA ILE A 56 -5.19 3.45 -11.75
C ILE A 56 -6.27 3.00 -10.77
N GLN A 57 -6.42 3.71 -9.65
CA GLN A 57 -7.41 3.33 -8.64
C GLN A 57 -8.85 3.50 -9.14
N LYS A 58 -9.14 4.52 -9.94
CA LYS A 58 -10.43 4.70 -10.63
C LYS A 58 -10.73 3.52 -11.54
N THR A 59 -9.77 3.12 -12.36
CA THR A 59 -9.91 1.98 -13.27
C THR A 59 -10.20 0.70 -12.48
N LEU A 60 -9.42 0.45 -11.41
CA LEU A 60 -9.64 -0.70 -10.53
C LEU A 60 -11.04 -0.68 -9.90
N ALA A 61 -11.51 0.48 -9.46
CA ALA A 61 -12.84 0.64 -8.85
C ALA A 61 -13.96 0.29 -9.83
N VAL A 62 -13.92 0.87 -11.02
CA VAL A 62 -14.93 0.63 -12.07
C VAL A 62 -14.97 -0.86 -12.44
N GLU A 63 -13.80 -1.46 -12.69
CA GLU A 63 -13.74 -2.87 -13.12
C GLU A 63 -14.09 -3.85 -11.99
N ALA A 64 -13.75 -3.56 -10.74
CA ALA A 64 -14.16 -4.37 -9.60
C ALA A 64 -15.69 -4.36 -9.41
N TYR A 65 -16.32 -3.21 -9.59
CA TYR A 65 -17.77 -3.09 -9.52
C TYR A 65 -18.44 -3.73 -10.73
N ARG A 66 -17.91 -3.59 -11.94
CA ARG A 66 -18.38 -4.29 -13.15
C ARG A 66 -18.34 -5.81 -12.94
N ALA A 67 -17.23 -6.34 -12.43
CA ALA A 67 -17.10 -7.76 -12.09
C ALA A 67 -18.13 -8.20 -11.04
N SER A 68 -18.38 -7.38 -10.02
CA SER A 68 -19.39 -7.66 -8.99
C SER A 68 -20.82 -7.68 -9.56
N VAL A 69 -21.13 -6.82 -10.53
CA VAL A 69 -22.40 -6.83 -11.27
C VAL A 69 -22.52 -8.10 -12.13
N HIS A 70 -21.48 -8.48 -12.86
CA HIS A 70 -21.48 -9.73 -13.62
C HIS A 70 -21.67 -10.95 -12.73
N LEU A 71 -21.01 -11.01 -11.58
CA LEU A 71 -21.24 -12.07 -10.60
C LEU A 71 -22.66 -12.07 -10.04
N ALA A 72 -23.32 -10.92 -9.95
CA ALA A 72 -24.70 -10.85 -9.50
C ALA A 72 -25.67 -11.39 -10.56
N LYS A 73 -25.40 -11.21 -11.85
CA LYS A 73 -26.18 -11.82 -12.94
C LYS A 73 -26.21 -13.36 -12.83
N ASP A 74 -25.07 -13.96 -12.47
CA ASP A 74 -24.92 -15.42 -12.40
C ASP A 74 -25.35 -16.02 -11.06
N ARG A 75 -25.14 -15.29 -9.95
CA ARG A 75 -25.23 -15.84 -8.58
C ARG A 75 -26.16 -15.04 -7.66
N GLY A 76 -26.87 -14.06 -8.21
CA GLY A 76 -27.71 -13.13 -7.45
C GLY A 76 -26.90 -12.07 -6.70
N SER A 77 -27.54 -10.95 -6.38
CA SER A 77 -26.97 -9.85 -5.60
C SER A 77 -26.68 -10.27 -4.15
N PHE A 78 -25.97 -9.43 -3.40
CA PHE A 78 -25.91 -9.62 -1.96
C PHE A 78 -27.31 -9.37 -1.33
N LYS A 79 -27.58 -10.07 -0.21
CA LYS A 79 -28.94 -10.26 0.30
C LYS A 79 -29.70 -8.97 0.65
N ILE A 80 -28.99 -7.97 1.14
CA ILE A 80 -29.58 -6.70 1.60
C ILE A 80 -29.41 -5.57 0.58
N TYR A 81 -29.14 -5.91 -0.70
CA TYR A 81 -29.02 -4.91 -1.76
C TYR A 81 -30.32 -4.15 -1.95
N ASP A 82 -30.21 -2.83 -1.93
CA ASP A 82 -31.33 -1.91 -2.15
C ASP A 82 -30.77 -0.60 -2.72
N THR A 83 -31.11 -0.34 -3.98
CA THR A 83 -30.62 0.84 -4.71
C THR A 83 -31.00 2.15 -4.02
N SER A 84 -32.19 2.20 -3.38
CA SER A 84 -32.66 3.41 -2.71
C SER A 84 -31.77 3.86 -1.54
N ARG A 85 -31.10 2.91 -0.89
CA ARG A 85 -30.17 3.18 0.22
C ARG A 85 -28.86 3.82 -0.24
N GLU A 86 -28.56 3.71 -1.52
CA GLU A 86 -27.28 4.15 -2.10
C GLU A 86 -27.42 5.44 -2.91
N GLU A 87 -28.63 5.97 -3.04
CA GLU A 87 -28.93 7.15 -3.85
C GLU A 87 -28.07 8.37 -3.46
N ASN A 88 -27.76 8.54 -2.16
CA ASN A 88 -26.94 9.63 -1.65
C ASN A 88 -25.48 9.25 -1.40
N ASN A 89 -25.07 8.03 -1.70
CA ASN A 89 -23.69 7.58 -1.53
C ASN A 89 -22.78 8.24 -2.58
N THR A 90 -21.82 9.03 -2.12
CA THR A 90 -20.91 9.79 -3.00
C THR A 90 -19.99 8.90 -3.83
N PHE A 91 -19.60 7.75 -3.33
CA PHE A 91 -18.80 6.77 -4.09
C PHE A 91 -19.62 6.18 -5.24
N ILE A 92 -20.87 5.79 -5.00
CA ILE A 92 -21.78 5.26 -6.04
C ILE A 92 -22.10 6.33 -7.08
N LYS A 93 -22.25 7.61 -6.68
CA LYS A 93 -22.42 8.72 -7.63
C LYS A 93 -21.23 8.85 -8.57
N ARG A 94 -20.00 8.76 -8.05
CA ARG A 94 -18.77 8.79 -8.88
C ARG A 94 -18.69 7.61 -9.85
N LEU A 95 -19.04 6.39 -9.39
CA LEU A 95 -19.12 5.23 -10.28
C LEU A 95 -20.11 5.43 -11.41
N ARG A 96 -21.29 5.98 -11.12
CA ARG A 96 -22.31 6.31 -12.13
C ARG A 96 -21.80 7.32 -13.16
N GLU A 97 -21.06 8.34 -12.71
CA GLU A 97 -20.47 9.36 -13.58
C GLU A 97 -19.34 8.77 -14.44
N ALA A 98 -18.54 7.86 -13.87
CA ALA A 98 -17.43 7.23 -14.57
C ALA A 98 -17.88 6.18 -15.58
N ASP A 99 -18.95 5.45 -15.29
CA ASP A 99 -19.50 4.39 -16.15
C ASP A 99 -21.02 4.26 -15.98
N PRO A 100 -21.79 5.06 -16.74
CA PRO A 100 -23.25 5.03 -16.70
C PRO A 100 -23.85 3.68 -17.08
N ASP A 101 -23.24 2.95 -18.02
CA ASP A 101 -23.73 1.67 -18.51
C ASP A 101 -23.60 0.59 -17.44
N MET A 102 -22.43 0.50 -16.80
CA MET A 102 -22.22 -0.39 -15.65
C MET A 102 -23.19 -0.06 -14.52
N TYR A 103 -23.41 1.22 -14.23
CA TYR A 103 -24.38 1.63 -13.23
C TYR A 103 -25.81 1.22 -13.56
N ALA A 104 -26.24 1.36 -14.81
CA ALA A 104 -27.57 0.91 -15.26
C ALA A 104 -27.74 -0.61 -15.08
N GLU A 105 -26.71 -1.39 -15.40
CA GLU A 105 -26.70 -2.83 -15.12
C GLU A 105 -26.73 -3.14 -13.61
N MET A 106 -26.02 -2.38 -12.79
CA MET A 106 -26.03 -2.52 -11.33
C MET A 106 -27.42 -2.25 -10.75
N VAL A 107 -28.14 -1.24 -11.25
CA VAL A 107 -29.54 -0.98 -10.84
C VAL A 107 -30.45 -2.15 -11.21
N LYS A 108 -30.25 -2.73 -12.39
CA LYS A 108 -31.11 -3.81 -12.91
C LYS A 108 -30.85 -5.18 -12.25
N TYR A 109 -29.60 -5.54 -12.04
CA TYR A 109 -29.19 -6.88 -11.59
C TYR A 109 -28.64 -6.91 -10.17
N GLY A 110 -28.39 -5.73 -9.57
CA GLY A 110 -27.64 -5.61 -8.35
C GLY A 110 -26.15 -5.85 -8.53
N ARG A 111 -25.44 -5.96 -7.42
CA ARG A 111 -24.05 -6.41 -7.39
C ARG A 111 -23.85 -7.51 -6.35
N ARG A 112 -22.85 -8.37 -6.53
CA ARG A 112 -22.60 -9.53 -5.68
C ARG A 112 -22.07 -9.14 -4.30
N ASN A 113 -21.32 -8.07 -4.20
CA ASN A 113 -20.56 -7.66 -3.03
C ASN A 113 -21.05 -6.29 -2.55
N ILE A 114 -21.27 -6.12 -1.24
CA ILE A 114 -21.68 -4.85 -0.65
C ILE A 114 -20.59 -3.78 -0.79
N ALA A 115 -19.33 -4.22 -0.71
CA ALA A 115 -18.14 -3.41 -0.92
C ALA A 115 -17.03 -4.28 -1.53
N CYS A 116 -16.18 -3.66 -2.35
CA CYS A 116 -15.22 -4.38 -3.19
C CYS A 116 -13.76 -4.01 -2.92
N LEU A 117 -13.47 -2.80 -2.47
CA LEU A 117 -12.14 -2.21 -2.55
C LEU A 117 -11.57 -1.85 -1.17
N THR A 118 -10.30 -2.11 -0.96
CA THR A 118 -9.53 -1.67 0.21
C THR A 118 -8.05 -1.61 -0.14
N ILE A 119 -7.29 -0.76 0.52
CA ILE A 119 -5.83 -0.79 0.43
C ILE A 119 -5.29 -1.18 1.80
N ALA A 120 -4.88 -2.44 1.90
CA ALA A 120 -4.28 -3.00 3.10
C ALA A 120 -2.79 -2.64 3.22
N PRO A 121 -2.18 -2.75 4.42
CA PRO A 121 -0.74 -2.50 4.59
C PRO A 121 0.17 -3.36 3.70
N THR A 122 -0.23 -4.60 3.42
CA THR A 122 0.48 -5.57 2.56
C THR A 122 1.94 -5.86 2.95
N GLY A 123 2.31 -5.68 4.23
CA GLY A 123 3.70 -5.81 4.69
C GLY A 123 4.33 -7.16 4.33
N THR A 124 3.69 -8.28 4.67
CA THR A 124 4.19 -9.63 4.33
C THR A 124 4.16 -9.88 2.82
N THR A 125 3.09 -9.44 2.14
CA THR A 125 2.97 -9.61 0.68
C THR A 125 4.08 -8.87 -0.06
N SER A 126 4.37 -7.63 0.34
CA SER A 126 5.42 -6.81 -0.27
C SER A 126 6.82 -7.40 -0.05
N LEU A 127 7.07 -8.02 1.11
CA LEU A 127 8.31 -8.78 1.33
C LEU A 127 8.44 -9.96 0.36
N MET A 128 7.37 -10.70 0.12
CA MET A 128 7.37 -11.82 -0.81
C MET A 128 7.56 -11.38 -2.26
N THR A 129 6.95 -10.26 -2.65
CA THR A 129 7.08 -9.69 -4.00
C THR A 129 8.32 -8.82 -4.18
N GLN A 130 9.04 -8.52 -3.09
CA GLN A 130 10.23 -7.67 -3.07
C GLN A 130 9.95 -6.26 -3.61
N THR A 131 8.85 -5.67 -3.13
CA THR A 131 8.34 -4.37 -3.57
C THR A 131 8.00 -3.48 -2.38
N THR A 132 7.64 -2.22 -2.67
CA THR A 132 7.00 -1.32 -1.70
C THR A 132 5.63 -1.85 -1.27
N SER A 133 5.14 -1.42 -0.10
CA SER A 133 3.87 -1.87 0.50
C SER A 133 2.72 -0.96 0.12
N GLY A 134 1.58 -1.52 -0.26
CA GLY A 134 0.36 -0.76 -0.55
C GLY A 134 0.60 0.39 -1.51
N ILE A 135 0.16 1.59 -1.10
CA ILE A 135 0.41 2.85 -1.81
C ILE A 135 1.59 3.64 -1.22
N GLU A 136 2.43 3.00 -0.41
CA GLU A 136 3.55 3.66 0.25
C GLU A 136 4.74 3.86 -0.71
N PRO A 137 5.49 4.97 -0.56
CA PRO A 137 6.78 5.12 -1.23
C PRO A 137 7.81 4.14 -0.68
N VAL A 138 8.95 4.03 -1.35
CA VAL A 138 10.09 3.32 -0.78
C VAL A 138 10.54 3.98 0.53
N PHE A 139 10.86 3.19 1.54
CA PHE A 139 11.39 3.73 2.79
C PHE A 139 12.79 4.32 2.56
N LEU A 140 13.73 3.48 2.11
CA LEU A 140 15.06 3.86 1.66
C LEU A 140 15.45 2.99 0.47
N PRO A 141 15.98 3.55 -0.63
CA PRO A 141 16.46 2.76 -1.76
C PRO A 141 17.74 1.99 -1.42
N VAL A 142 18.52 2.49 -0.47
CA VAL A 142 19.76 1.88 0.04
C VAL A 142 19.84 2.10 1.54
N TYR A 143 20.24 1.07 2.28
CA TYR A 143 20.48 1.18 3.73
C TYR A 143 21.60 0.26 4.18
N LYS A 144 22.25 0.62 5.29
CA LYS A 144 23.25 -0.22 5.96
C LYS A 144 22.56 -1.13 6.98
N ARG A 145 22.79 -2.42 6.87
CA ARG A 145 22.34 -3.41 7.84
C ARG A 145 23.52 -3.85 8.68
N ARG A 146 23.35 -3.84 10.00
CA ARG A 146 24.34 -4.37 10.94
C ARG A 146 23.96 -5.78 11.38
N ARG A 147 24.93 -6.67 11.34
CA ARG A 147 24.84 -8.01 11.91
C ARG A 147 25.82 -8.10 13.08
N LYS A 148 25.32 -8.45 14.28
CA LYS A 148 26.20 -8.72 15.42
C LYS A 148 27.10 -9.91 15.10
N VAL A 149 28.38 -9.77 15.33
CA VAL A 149 29.38 -10.83 15.18
C VAL A 149 29.35 -11.69 16.44
N ASN A 150 29.15 -12.99 16.27
CA ASN A 150 29.17 -13.92 17.40
C ASN A 150 30.60 -14.41 17.67
N PRO A 151 30.91 -14.81 18.90
CA PRO A 151 32.26 -15.25 19.27
C PRO A 151 32.81 -16.42 18.44
N ASN A 152 31.93 -17.20 17.79
CA ASN A 152 32.30 -18.36 16.97
C ASN A 152 32.38 -18.03 15.47
N ASP A 153 32.06 -16.81 15.05
CA ASP A 153 32.16 -16.40 13.66
C ASP A 153 33.65 -16.26 13.27
N GLN A 154 34.09 -16.99 12.26
CA GLN A 154 35.44 -16.93 11.74
C GLN A 154 35.51 -16.15 10.44
N ASN A 155 36.61 -15.40 10.25
CA ASN A 155 36.86 -14.60 9.04
C ASN A 155 35.81 -13.50 8.76
N VAL A 156 35.25 -12.90 9.81
CA VAL A 156 34.30 -11.79 9.71
C VAL A 156 35.07 -10.47 9.88
N HIS A 157 34.80 -9.52 9.00
CA HIS A 157 35.28 -8.15 9.14
C HIS A 157 34.46 -7.42 10.20
N ILE A 158 35.12 -6.69 11.10
CA ILE A 158 34.44 -5.85 12.09
C ILE A 158 34.45 -4.42 11.58
N ASP A 159 33.25 -3.90 11.26
CA ASP A 159 33.05 -2.55 10.74
C ASP A 159 32.68 -1.55 11.86
N PHE A 160 32.05 -2.05 12.93
CA PHE A 160 31.54 -1.20 14.01
C PHE A 160 31.58 -1.94 15.34
N VAL A 161 31.93 -1.20 16.41
CA VAL A 161 31.84 -1.68 17.80
C VAL A 161 30.95 -0.69 18.55
N ASP A 162 29.94 -1.17 19.25
CA ASP A 162 29.05 -0.33 20.04
C ASP A 162 29.63 0.03 21.43
N GLU A 163 28.92 0.87 22.17
CA GLU A 163 29.31 1.30 23.51
C GLU A 163 29.41 0.17 24.54
N SER A 164 28.73 -0.96 24.26
CA SER A 164 28.76 -2.17 25.09
C SER A 164 29.93 -3.08 24.77
N GLY A 165 30.69 -2.79 23.71
CA GLY A 165 31.81 -3.59 23.23
C GLY A 165 31.41 -4.70 22.27
N ASP A 166 30.17 -4.74 21.82
CA ASP A 166 29.68 -5.68 20.83
C ASP A 166 30.15 -5.29 19.43
N SER A 167 30.66 -6.28 18.69
CA SER A 167 31.17 -6.10 17.32
C SER A 167 30.12 -6.40 16.27
N TYR A 168 30.12 -5.60 15.20
CA TYR A 168 29.16 -5.71 14.09
C TYR A 168 29.86 -5.66 12.75
N GLU A 169 29.32 -6.43 11.81
CA GLU A 169 29.61 -6.38 10.39
C GLU A 169 28.51 -5.57 9.69
N GLU A 170 28.87 -4.65 8.79
CA GLU A 170 27.94 -3.83 8.03
C GLU A 170 27.79 -4.33 6.60
N PHE A 171 26.55 -4.34 6.12
CA PHE A 171 26.19 -4.69 4.76
C PHE A 171 25.38 -3.58 4.12
N ILE A 172 25.74 -3.23 2.90
CA ILE A 172 24.90 -2.38 2.06
C ILE A 172 23.78 -3.24 1.50
N VAL A 173 22.55 -2.82 1.73
CA VAL A 173 21.35 -3.50 1.22
C VAL A 173 20.61 -2.55 0.30
N PHE A 174 20.44 -2.98 -0.94
CA PHE A 174 19.65 -2.26 -1.93
C PHE A 174 18.20 -2.74 -1.87
N HIS A 175 17.26 -1.79 -1.93
CA HIS A 175 15.88 -2.12 -2.23
C HIS A 175 15.82 -2.89 -3.56
N HIS A 176 15.06 -3.97 -3.63
CA HIS A 176 15.12 -4.89 -4.78
C HIS A 176 14.86 -4.20 -6.11
N LYS A 177 13.88 -3.30 -6.18
CA LYS A 177 13.56 -2.58 -7.42
C LYS A 177 14.59 -1.50 -7.76
N PHE A 178 15.25 -0.92 -6.75
CA PHE A 178 16.41 -0.08 -6.99
C PHE A 178 17.59 -0.88 -7.56
N ALA A 179 17.84 -2.10 -7.04
CA ALA A 179 18.85 -3.00 -7.61
C ALA A 179 18.51 -3.42 -9.05
N ASP A 180 17.24 -3.64 -9.38
CA ASP A 180 16.80 -3.89 -10.75
C ASP A 180 17.06 -2.68 -11.67
N TRP A 181 16.79 -1.47 -11.18
CA TRP A 181 17.13 -0.24 -11.88
C TRP A 181 18.65 -0.10 -12.10
N MET A 182 19.46 -0.38 -11.06
CA MET A 182 20.92 -0.37 -11.16
C MET A 182 21.40 -1.29 -12.29
N LYS A 183 20.94 -2.54 -12.32
CA LYS A 183 21.30 -3.51 -13.36
C LYS A 183 20.90 -3.04 -14.76
N ALA A 184 19.69 -2.50 -14.89
CA ALA A 184 19.18 -2.00 -16.17
C ALA A 184 20.00 -0.82 -16.71
N ASN A 185 20.66 -0.06 -15.81
CA ASN A 185 21.54 1.05 -16.17
C ASN A 185 23.05 0.70 -16.16
N GLY A 186 23.37 -0.58 -16.04
CA GLY A 186 24.75 -1.08 -16.16
C GLY A 186 25.60 -0.94 -14.89
N TYR A 187 24.98 -0.68 -13.74
CA TYR A 187 25.68 -0.65 -12.45
C TYR A 187 25.81 -2.04 -11.84
N ASP A 188 26.95 -2.28 -11.19
CA ASP A 188 27.25 -3.54 -10.52
C ASP A 188 26.68 -3.55 -9.10
N THR A 189 25.68 -4.38 -8.86
CA THR A 189 25.03 -4.50 -7.54
C THR A 189 25.84 -5.30 -6.51
N THR A 190 27.00 -5.84 -6.91
CA THR A 190 27.90 -6.61 -6.03
C THR A 190 29.11 -5.80 -5.56
N LYS A 191 29.33 -4.62 -6.16
CA LYS A 191 30.39 -3.69 -5.78
C LYS A 191 30.14 -3.12 -4.38
N CYS A 192 31.19 -2.97 -3.59
CA CYS A 192 31.17 -2.16 -2.40
C CYS A 192 31.22 -0.68 -2.80
N TYR A 193 30.14 0.05 -2.54
CA TYR A 193 30.01 1.48 -2.83
C TYR A 193 30.36 2.31 -1.59
N THR A 194 31.00 3.47 -1.78
CA THR A 194 31.13 4.47 -0.70
C THR A 194 29.79 5.20 -0.51
N ASP A 195 29.66 5.95 0.59
CA ASP A 195 28.44 6.70 0.86
C ASP A 195 28.20 7.77 -0.23
N GLU A 196 29.26 8.43 -0.73
CA GLU A 196 29.19 9.42 -1.81
C GLU A 196 28.76 8.77 -3.12
N GLU A 197 29.28 7.59 -3.47
CA GLU A 197 28.86 6.85 -4.66
C GLU A 197 27.38 6.41 -4.57
N ILE A 198 26.89 6.05 -3.37
CA ILE A 198 25.48 5.72 -3.13
C ILE A 198 24.61 6.95 -3.35
N ASP A 199 25.00 8.09 -2.80
CA ASP A 199 24.25 9.34 -2.94
C ASP A 199 24.15 9.75 -4.43
N GLU A 200 25.24 9.60 -5.19
CA GLU A 200 25.25 9.85 -6.64
C GLU A 200 24.33 8.88 -7.41
N LEU A 201 24.33 7.59 -7.06
CA LEU A 201 23.43 6.59 -7.66
C LEU A 201 21.97 6.90 -7.36
N VAL A 202 21.65 7.21 -6.11
CA VAL A 202 20.29 7.58 -5.71
C VAL A 202 19.85 8.86 -6.41
N ALA A 203 20.74 9.86 -6.54
CA ALA A 203 20.43 11.11 -7.22
C ALA A 203 20.07 10.95 -8.71
N GLN A 204 20.60 9.92 -9.37
CA GLN A 204 20.32 9.59 -10.77
C GLN A 204 19.09 8.68 -10.94
N SER A 205 18.56 8.12 -9.84
CA SER A 205 17.49 7.13 -9.86
C SER A 205 16.10 7.79 -9.81
N PRO A 206 15.04 7.05 -10.21
CA PRO A 206 13.66 7.51 -10.04
C PRO A 206 13.22 7.62 -8.56
N TYR A 207 14.03 7.13 -7.63
CA TYR A 207 13.79 7.22 -6.19
C TYR A 207 14.32 8.52 -5.56
N TYR A 208 15.02 9.36 -6.32
CA TYR A 208 15.57 10.61 -5.82
C TYR A 208 14.47 11.54 -5.29
N LYS A 209 14.57 11.94 -4.03
CA LYS A 209 13.56 12.76 -3.33
C LYS A 209 12.15 12.17 -3.36
N ALA A 210 12.05 10.85 -3.40
CA ALA A 210 10.80 10.09 -3.45
C ALA A 210 10.71 9.02 -2.37
N THR A 211 11.55 9.12 -1.33
CA THR A 211 11.51 8.21 -0.17
C THR A 211 10.49 8.66 0.86
N SER A 212 10.15 7.78 1.77
CA SER A 212 9.20 8.09 2.87
C SER A 212 9.63 9.29 3.74
N ASN A 213 10.93 9.58 3.79
CA ASN A 213 11.46 10.69 4.58
C ASN A 213 11.59 11.98 3.78
N ASP A 214 11.65 11.90 2.45
CA ASP A 214 11.84 13.07 1.57
C ASP A 214 10.52 13.72 1.15
N ILE A 215 9.45 12.91 1.11
CA ILE A 215 8.18 13.36 0.58
C ILE A 215 7.50 14.31 1.56
N ASP A 216 7.05 15.43 1.03
CA ASP A 216 6.16 16.33 1.76
C ASP A 216 4.91 15.55 2.21
N TRP A 217 4.65 15.53 3.52
CA TRP A 217 3.50 14.85 4.11
C TRP A 217 2.17 15.38 3.58
N VAL A 218 2.08 16.67 3.21
CA VAL A 218 0.88 17.27 2.61
C VAL A 218 0.59 16.63 1.25
N ALA A 219 1.61 16.46 0.41
CA ALA A 219 1.47 15.78 -0.88
C ALA A 219 1.03 14.32 -0.70
N LYS A 220 1.56 13.64 0.31
CA LYS A 220 1.19 12.26 0.64
C LYS A 220 -0.27 12.13 1.09
N VAL A 221 -0.71 12.98 2.02
CA VAL A 221 -2.10 13.01 2.50
C VAL A 221 -3.05 13.38 1.37
N ARG A 222 -2.66 14.32 0.51
CA ARG A 222 -3.42 14.70 -0.68
C ARG A 222 -3.60 13.52 -1.65
N MET A 223 -2.52 12.79 -1.94
CA MET A 223 -2.58 11.58 -2.78
C MET A 223 -3.55 10.57 -2.18
N GLN A 224 -3.43 10.26 -0.89
CA GLN A 224 -4.35 9.37 -0.20
C GLN A 224 -5.79 9.85 -0.29
N GLY A 225 -6.07 11.11 -0.02
CA GLY A 225 -7.41 11.69 -0.09
C GLY A 225 -8.03 11.61 -1.50
N GLN A 226 -7.21 11.76 -2.54
CA GLN A 226 -7.66 11.61 -3.92
C GLN A 226 -7.92 10.15 -4.29
N VAL A 227 -7.03 9.23 -3.91
CA VAL A 227 -7.18 7.78 -4.10
C VAL A 227 -8.37 7.25 -3.31
N GLN A 228 -8.62 7.76 -2.08
CA GLN A 228 -9.77 7.37 -1.24
C GLN A 228 -11.11 7.60 -1.93
N LYS A 229 -11.22 8.53 -2.84
CA LYS A 229 -12.45 8.76 -3.62
C LYS A 229 -12.87 7.54 -4.43
N TRP A 230 -11.92 6.64 -4.72
CA TRP A 230 -12.11 5.42 -5.51
C TRP A 230 -11.91 4.14 -4.69
N VAL A 231 -11.96 4.23 -3.36
CA VAL A 231 -11.93 3.09 -2.44
C VAL A 231 -13.14 3.16 -1.53
N ASP A 232 -13.94 2.11 -1.50
CA ASP A 232 -15.19 2.05 -0.74
C ASP A 232 -15.01 1.57 0.72
N HIS A 233 -13.79 1.13 1.07
CA HIS A 233 -13.35 0.88 2.44
C HIS A 233 -12.23 1.83 2.84
N SER A 234 -11.34 1.37 3.72
CA SER A 234 -10.22 2.14 4.23
C SER A 234 -8.94 1.91 3.43
N ILE A 235 -8.10 2.92 3.44
CA ILE A 235 -6.70 2.87 3.00
C ILE A 235 -5.83 2.88 4.25
N SER A 236 -4.87 1.97 4.31
CA SER A 236 -3.79 2.04 5.29
C SER A 236 -2.71 3.00 4.80
N VAL A 237 -2.27 3.90 5.66
CA VAL A 237 -1.23 4.88 5.34
C VAL A 237 -0.32 5.10 6.53
N THR A 238 0.96 5.37 6.24
CA THR A 238 1.94 5.83 7.21
C THR A 238 2.40 7.22 6.81
N VAL A 239 2.35 8.18 7.72
CA VAL A 239 2.94 9.50 7.54
C VAL A 239 4.19 9.58 8.40
N ASN A 240 5.35 9.77 7.78
CA ASN A 240 6.60 9.96 8.47
C ASN A 240 6.78 11.45 8.78
N LEU A 241 7.03 11.74 10.03
CA LEU A 241 7.27 13.09 10.51
C LEU A 241 8.68 13.18 11.11
N PRO A 242 9.36 14.34 11.02
CA PRO A 242 10.64 14.53 11.67
C PRO A 242 10.50 14.48 13.19
N SER A 243 11.59 14.18 13.90
CA SER A 243 11.58 14.02 15.36
C SER A 243 11.30 15.31 16.13
N ASP A 244 11.48 16.46 15.49
CA ASP A 244 11.25 17.81 16.02
C ASP A 244 9.89 18.41 15.59
N VAL A 245 8.97 17.56 15.12
CA VAL A 245 7.62 17.97 14.73
C VAL A 245 6.87 18.64 15.89
N THR A 246 6.17 19.73 15.59
CA THR A 246 5.35 20.45 16.57
C THR A 246 3.95 19.86 16.70
N GLU A 247 3.30 20.05 17.87
CA GLU A 247 1.89 19.64 18.07
C GLU A 247 0.95 20.30 17.06
N GLU A 248 1.22 21.56 16.68
CA GLU A 248 0.47 22.28 15.67
C GLU A 248 0.54 21.60 14.30
N LEU A 249 1.74 21.12 13.91
CA LEU A 249 1.91 20.40 12.65
C LEU A 249 1.15 19.08 12.66
N VAL A 250 1.17 18.36 13.78
CA VAL A 250 0.42 17.10 13.93
C VAL A 250 -1.09 17.36 13.85
N GLY A 251 -1.58 18.43 14.48
CA GLY A 251 -2.99 18.83 14.42
C GLY A 251 -3.48 19.22 13.02
N ASN A 252 -2.57 19.57 12.11
CA ASN A 252 -2.92 19.90 10.72
C ASN A 252 -2.97 18.66 9.80
N LEU A 253 -2.73 17.45 10.32
CA LEU A 253 -2.85 16.19 9.56
C LEU A 253 -4.30 15.69 9.44
N ASP A 254 -5.22 16.20 10.26
CA ASP A 254 -6.64 15.91 10.24
C ASP A 254 -7.37 16.81 9.21
#